data_7a6ebbecb7ab73d4c05ade8daf99735a
#
_entry.id   7a6ebbecb7ab73d4c05ade8daf99735a
#
_cell.length_a   1.000
_cell.length_b   1.000
_cell.length_c   1.000
_cell.angle_alpha   90.00
_cell.angle_beta   90.00
_cell.angle_gamma   90.00
#
_symmetry.space_group_name_H-M   'P 1'
#
loop_
_entity.id
_entity.type
_entity.pdbx_description
1 polymer ?
#
loop_
_entity_poly.entity_id
_entity_poly.type
_entity_poly.pdbx_seq_one_letter_code
_entity_poly.pdbx_strand_id
1 'polypeptide(L)'
;MAKKVTAIVKLQVPAGKANPAPPVGPALGQHGVNIMEFCKAFNAQTASEEGLVIPVVITIYADRSFSFITKTPPAAVLLKQAVGIAKASKEPNRTKVGKVTRKQVEEIARTKMPDLNALSLESAVRIIEGTARTMGIEVV
;
A
#
# COMPACT_ATOMS: atom_id res chain seq x y z
N MET A 1 14.93 -19.35 -19.14
CA MET A 1 15.91 -18.28 -18.91
C MET A 1 15.27 -17.09 -18.23
N ALA A 2 15.99 -16.49 -17.32
CA ALA A 2 15.50 -15.27 -16.67
C ALA A 2 15.47 -14.11 -17.66
N LYS A 3 14.35 -13.40 -17.73
CA LYS A 3 14.22 -12.20 -18.55
C LYS A 3 14.98 -11.04 -17.92
N LYS A 4 15.54 -10.19 -18.75
CA LYS A 4 16.23 -8.99 -18.27
C LYS A 4 15.21 -7.99 -17.76
N VAL A 5 15.36 -7.54 -16.52
CA VAL A 5 14.52 -6.50 -15.93
C VAL A 5 14.95 -5.14 -16.47
N THR A 6 14.01 -4.41 -17.07
CA THR A 6 14.24 -3.06 -17.59
C THR A 6 13.92 -2.00 -16.54
N ALA A 7 12.83 -2.19 -15.81
CA ALA A 7 12.40 -1.24 -14.79
C ALA A 7 11.54 -1.92 -13.73
N ILE A 8 11.48 -1.30 -12.56
CA ILE A 8 10.58 -1.67 -11.49
C ILE A 8 9.73 -0.45 -11.15
N VAL A 9 8.41 -0.60 -11.19
CA VAL A 9 7.46 0.47 -10.90
C VAL A 9 6.68 0.11 -9.64
N LYS A 10 6.61 1.05 -8.70
CA LYS A 10 5.85 0.88 -7.46
C LYS A 10 4.68 1.85 -7.47
N LEU A 11 3.48 1.32 -7.30
CA LEU A 11 2.25 2.09 -7.33
C LEU A 11 1.36 1.74 -6.15
N GLN A 12 0.46 2.65 -5.81
CA GLN A 12 -0.65 2.41 -4.88
C GLN A 12 -1.94 2.57 -5.67
N VAL A 13 -2.72 1.52 -5.77
CA VAL A 13 -3.94 1.49 -6.58
C VAL A 13 -5.11 0.99 -5.73
N PRO A 14 -6.29 1.63 -5.80
CA PRO A 14 -7.47 1.10 -5.12
C PRO A 14 -7.79 -0.31 -5.60
N ALA A 15 -8.05 -1.22 -4.65
CA ALA A 15 -8.33 -2.62 -4.95
C ALA A 15 -9.57 -2.75 -5.83
N GLY A 16 -9.48 -3.55 -6.88
CA GLY A 16 -10.57 -3.79 -7.81
C GLY A 16 -10.93 -2.62 -8.73
N LYS A 17 -10.21 -1.50 -8.65
CA LYS A 17 -10.52 -0.26 -9.38
C LYS A 17 -9.35 0.27 -10.20
N ALA A 18 -8.42 -0.57 -10.60
CA ALA A 18 -7.35 -0.16 -11.49
C ALA A 18 -7.92 0.21 -12.87
N ASN A 19 -7.48 1.34 -13.41
CA ASN A 19 -7.89 1.82 -14.73
C ASN A 19 -6.73 2.54 -15.42
N PRO A 20 -6.82 2.82 -16.73
CA PRO A 20 -5.76 3.49 -17.46
C PRO A 20 -5.52 4.95 -17.07
N ALA A 21 -6.38 5.53 -16.26
CA ALA A 21 -6.21 6.90 -15.77
C ALA A 21 -5.01 7.00 -14.79
N PRO A 22 -4.45 8.21 -14.56
CA PRO A 22 -3.38 8.36 -13.58
C PRO A 22 -3.77 7.78 -12.20
N PRO A 23 -2.83 7.16 -11.45
CA PRO A 23 -1.39 7.11 -11.73
C PRO A 23 -0.92 5.92 -12.59
N VAL A 24 -1.80 4.99 -12.93
CA VAL A 24 -1.42 3.73 -13.61
C VAL A 24 -0.98 3.96 -15.06
N GLY A 25 -1.79 4.71 -15.82
CA GLY A 25 -1.52 4.94 -17.24
C GLY A 25 -0.15 5.54 -17.51
N PRO A 26 0.18 6.74 -16.97
CA PRO A 26 1.47 7.36 -17.21
C PRO A 26 2.65 6.52 -16.71
N ALA A 27 2.52 5.85 -15.58
CA ALA A 27 3.59 5.05 -15.01
C ALA A 27 3.97 3.85 -15.87
N LEU A 28 2.99 3.15 -16.43
CA LEU A 28 3.20 1.99 -17.28
C LEU A 28 3.40 2.35 -18.75
N GLY A 29 2.76 3.41 -19.21
CA GLY A 29 2.86 3.87 -20.60
C GLY A 29 4.27 4.24 -21.01
N GLN A 30 5.07 4.80 -20.10
CA GLN A 30 6.48 5.15 -20.33
C GLN A 30 7.34 3.94 -20.68
N HIS A 31 6.93 2.76 -20.24
CA HIS A 31 7.69 1.52 -20.43
C HIS A 31 7.11 0.63 -21.54
N GLY A 32 6.04 1.08 -22.20
CA GLY A 32 5.40 0.34 -23.28
C GLY A 32 4.66 -0.91 -22.86
N VAL A 33 4.25 -0.99 -21.59
CA VAL A 33 3.51 -2.12 -21.03
C VAL A 33 2.03 -2.01 -21.39
N ASN A 34 1.37 -3.16 -21.59
CA ASN A 34 -0.07 -3.21 -21.83
C ASN A 34 -0.84 -2.87 -20.55
N ILE A 35 -1.33 -1.64 -20.48
CA ILE A 35 -2.02 -1.10 -19.29
C ILE A 35 -3.30 -1.87 -19.01
N MET A 36 -4.09 -2.20 -20.03
CA MET A 36 -5.37 -2.90 -19.88
C MET A 36 -5.20 -4.30 -19.31
N GLU A 37 -4.18 -5.01 -19.76
CA GLU A 37 -3.85 -6.35 -19.27
C GLU A 37 -3.49 -6.30 -17.77
N PHE A 38 -2.68 -5.32 -17.36
CA PHE A 38 -2.35 -5.09 -15.96
C PHE A 38 -3.61 -4.79 -15.14
N CYS A 39 -4.45 -3.88 -15.61
CA CYS A 39 -5.68 -3.50 -14.90
C CYS A 39 -6.61 -4.69 -14.68
N LYS A 40 -6.81 -5.51 -15.70
CA LYS A 40 -7.63 -6.73 -15.61
C LYS A 40 -7.06 -7.71 -14.59
N ALA A 41 -5.77 -8.00 -14.67
CA ALA A 41 -5.11 -8.94 -13.77
C ALA A 41 -5.14 -8.44 -12.32
N PHE A 42 -4.84 -7.17 -12.10
CA PHE A 42 -4.87 -6.55 -10.77
C PHE A 42 -6.27 -6.56 -10.19
N ASN A 43 -7.27 -6.15 -10.95
CA ASN A 43 -8.66 -6.12 -10.48
C ASN A 43 -9.17 -7.52 -10.12
N ALA A 44 -8.83 -8.53 -10.91
CA ALA A 44 -9.18 -9.91 -10.61
C ALA A 44 -8.53 -10.40 -9.32
N GLN A 45 -7.25 -10.06 -9.11
CA GLN A 45 -6.50 -10.49 -7.93
C GLN A 45 -6.94 -9.77 -6.65
N THR A 46 -7.35 -8.52 -6.73
CA THR A 46 -7.70 -7.68 -5.59
C THR A 46 -9.21 -7.50 -5.38
N ALA A 47 -10.04 -8.21 -6.11
CA ALA A 47 -11.51 -8.08 -6.03
C ALA A 47 -12.06 -8.32 -4.62
N SER A 48 -11.44 -9.22 -3.84
CA SER A 48 -11.83 -9.52 -2.47
C SER A 48 -11.45 -8.43 -1.45
N GLU A 49 -10.59 -7.51 -1.84
CA GLU A 49 -10.05 -6.46 -0.96
C GLU A 49 -10.58 -5.07 -1.34
N GLU A 50 -11.73 -5.03 -2.00
CA GLU A 50 -12.34 -3.78 -2.44
C GLU A 50 -12.51 -2.78 -1.29
N GLY A 51 -12.23 -1.51 -1.59
CA GLY A 51 -12.28 -0.42 -0.60
C GLY A 51 -10.94 -0.11 0.06
N LEU A 52 -9.92 -0.92 -0.15
CA LEU A 52 -8.57 -0.69 0.35
C LEU A 52 -7.64 -0.23 -0.78
N VAL A 53 -6.63 0.55 -0.43
CA VAL A 53 -5.54 0.88 -1.36
C VAL A 53 -4.48 -0.21 -1.24
N ILE A 54 -4.12 -0.81 -2.37
CA ILE A 54 -3.15 -1.92 -2.40
C ILE A 54 -1.86 -1.45 -3.06
N PRO A 55 -0.71 -1.53 -2.37
CA PRO A 55 0.59 -1.31 -3.00
C PRO A 55 0.90 -2.44 -3.97
N VAL A 56 1.39 -2.09 -5.13
CA VAL A 56 1.80 -3.06 -6.15
C VAL A 56 3.20 -2.75 -6.63
N VAL A 57 4.01 -3.78 -6.77
CA VAL A 57 5.35 -3.70 -7.35
C VAL A 57 5.32 -4.41 -8.69
N ILE A 58 5.52 -3.65 -9.77
CA ILE A 58 5.47 -4.15 -11.14
C ILE A 58 6.89 -4.25 -11.67
N THR A 59 7.31 -5.45 -12.07
CA THR A 59 8.60 -5.69 -12.70
C THR A 59 8.40 -5.74 -14.21
N ILE A 60 9.08 -4.87 -14.93
CA ILE A 60 8.98 -4.75 -16.39
C ILE A 60 10.23 -5.32 -17.02
N TYR A 61 10.04 -6.21 -17.99
CA TYR A 61 11.11 -6.92 -18.68
C TYR A 61 11.43 -6.28 -20.04
N ALA A 62 12.58 -6.65 -20.61
CA ALA A 62 13.08 -6.09 -21.86
C ALA A 62 12.16 -6.38 -23.07
N ASP A 63 11.39 -7.46 -23.02
CA ASP A 63 10.41 -7.83 -24.05
C ASP A 63 9.05 -7.14 -23.88
N ARG A 64 8.96 -6.16 -22.97
CA ARG A 64 7.73 -5.42 -22.62
C ARG A 64 6.70 -6.25 -21.87
N SER A 65 7.04 -7.47 -21.49
CA SER A 65 6.20 -8.23 -20.56
C SER A 65 6.39 -7.70 -19.14
N PHE A 66 5.47 -8.06 -18.27
CA PHE A 66 5.54 -7.63 -16.87
C PHE A 66 5.10 -8.75 -15.94
N SER A 67 5.56 -8.67 -14.70
CA SER A 67 4.99 -9.40 -13.59
C SER A 67 4.74 -8.41 -12.44
N PHE A 68 3.81 -8.72 -11.58
CA PHE A 68 3.54 -7.85 -10.43
C PHE A 68 3.23 -8.67 -9.19
N ILE A 69 3.54 -8.08 -8.04
CA ILE A 69 3.16 -8.60 -6.74
C ILE A 69 2.37 -7.53 -6.01
N THR A 70 1.31 -7.94 -5.32
CA THR A 70 0.56 -7.06 -4.44
C THR A 70 1.05 -7.24 -3.01
N LYS A 71 1.04 -6.16 -2.25
CA LYS A 71 1.43 -6.16 -0.84
C LYS A 71 0.22 -5.85 0.03
N THR A 72 0.38 -5.96 1.34
CA THR A 72 -0.66 -5.58 2.28
C THR A 72 -0.94 -4.07 2.20
N PRO A 73 -2.15 -3.60 2.56
CA PRO A 73 -2.47 -2.18 2.53
C PRO A 73 -1.45 -1.34 3.31
N PRO A 74 -1.16 -0.09 2.88
CA PRO A 74 -0.24 0.77 3.62
C PRO A 74 -0.69 0.99 5.06
N ALA A 75 0.26 1.06 5.97
CA ALA A 75 -0.03 1.29 7.39
C ALA A 75 -0.85 2.56 7.62
N ALA A 76 -0.57 3.62 6.86
CA ALA A 76 -1.32 4.87 6.95
C ALA A 76 -2.81 4.69 6.60
N VAL A 77 -3.12 3.90 5.59
CA VAL A 77 -4.51 3.59 5.19
C VAL A 77 -5.22 2.80 6.28
N LEU A 78 -4.56 1.79 6.83
CA LEU A 78 -5.11 0.97 7.91
C LEU A 78 -5.36 1.80 9.18
N LEU A 79 -4.45 2.70 9.53
CA LEU A 79 -4.60 3.61 10.67
C LEU A 79 -5.78 4.57 10.47
N LYS A 80 -5.90 5.18 9.29
CA LYS A 80 -7.03 6.06 8.98
C LYS A 80 -8.36 5.33 9.09
N GLN A 81 -8.43 4.12 8.61
CA GLN A 81 -9.61 3.27 8.69
C GLN A 81 -9.97 2.92 10.14
N ALA A 82 -8.98 2.56 10.96
CA ALA A 82 -9.19 2.22 12.37
C ALA A 82 -9.69 3.41 13.19
N VAL A 83 -9.20 4.62 12.88
CA VAL A 83 -9.62 5.86 13.56
C VAL A 83 -10.90 6.44 12.96
N GLY A 84 -11.20 6.13 11.68
CA GLY A 84 -12.38 6.64 10.99
C GLY A 84 -12.19 8.05 10.42
N ILE A 85 -10.96 8.44 10.09
CA ILE A 85 -10.65 9.76 9.51
C ILE A 85 -10.30 9.64 8.03
N ALA A 86 -10.62 10.68 7.25
CA ALA A 86 -10.29 10.74 5.82
C ALA A 86 -8.87 11.24 5.55
N LYS A 87 -8.38 12.15 6.38
CA LYS A 87 -7.04 12.74 6.24
C LYS A 87 -6.30 12.75 7.56
N ALA A 88 -4.99 12.55 7.48
CA ALA A 88 -4.08 12.74 8.59
C ALA A 88 -3.86 14.24 8.86
N SER A 89 -3.20 14.57 9.97
CA SER A 89 -2.89 15.94 10.35
C SER A 89 -1.85 16.56 9.40
N LYS A 90 -2.02 17.84 9.10
CA LYS A 90 -1.01 18.64 8.40
C LYS A 90 0.16 19.00 9.32
N GLU A 91 -0.11 19.13 10.60
CA GLU A 91 0.87 19.49 11.64
C GLU A 91 0.84 18.47 12.79
N PRO A 92 1.37 17.25 12.56
CA PRO A 92 1.20 16.15 13.53
C PRO A 92 1.80 16.43 14.91
N ASN A 93 2.78 17.30 15.01
CA ASN A 93 3.35 17.71 16.31
C ASN A 93 2.42 18.60 17.11
N ARG A 94 1.57 19.37 16.45
CA ARG A 94 0.72 20.38 17.07
C ARG A 94 -0.74 19.97 17.13
N THR A 95 -1.23 19.41 16.04
CA THR A 95 -2.64 19.07 15.87
C THR A 95 -2.81 17.55 15.79
N LYS A 96 -3.43 16.97 16.81
CA LYS A 96 -3.79 15.54 16.81
C LYS A 96 -5.20 15.41 16.25
N VAL A 97 -5.38 14.46 15.33
CA VAL A 97 -6.65 14.26 14.61
C VAL A 97 -7.42 13.02 15.07
N GLY A 98 -6.83 12.19 15.91
CA GLY A 98 -7.49 10.99 16.40
C GLY A 98 -6.65 10.21 17.40
N LYS A 99 -7.27 9.16 17.93
CA LYS A 99 -6.63 8.25 18.88
C LYS A 99 -6.88 6.82 18.42
N VAL A 100 -5.90 5.96 18.63
CA VAL A 100 -5.99 4.54 18.33
C VAL A 100 -5.56 3.76 19.58
N THR A 101 -6.22 2.65 19.85
CA THR A 101 -5.83 1.79 20.97
C THR A 101 -4.65 0.91 20.59
N ARG A 102 -3.87 0.50 21.58
CA ARG A 102 -2.75 -0.42 21.35
C ARG A 102 -3.21 -1.73 20.71
N LYS A 103 -4.39 -2.23 21.05
CA LYS A 103 -4.97 -3.43 20.41
C LYS A 103 -5.17 -3.25 18.91
N GLN A 104 -5.71 -2.09 18.50
CA GLN A 104 -5.89 -1.78 17.08
C GLN A 104 -4.55 -1.72 16.35
N VAL A 105 -3.53 -1.13 16.99
CA VAL A 105 -2.17 -1.09 16.43
C VAL A 105 -1.60 -2.51 16.29
N GLU A 106 -1.81 -3.39 17.26
CA GLU A 106 -1.38 -4.78 17.18
C GLU A 106 -2.05 -5.54 16.05
N GLU A 107 -3.34 -5.34 15.82
CA GLU A 107 -4.07 -5.94 14.71
C GLU A 107 -3.51 -5.48 13.36
N ILE A 108 -3.25 -4.18 13.22
CA ILE A 108 -2.62 -3.60 12.02
C ILE A 108 -1.23 -4.21 11.81
N ALA A 109 -0.44 -4.32 12.88
CA ALA A 109 0.90 -4.91 12.82
C ALA A 109 0.85 -6.37 12.37
N ARG A 110 -0.09 -7.16 12.86
CA ARG A 110 -0.29 -8.56 12.42
C ARG A 110 -0.64 -8.65 10.95
N THR A 111 -1.54 -7.80 10.48
CA THR A 111 -1.93 -7.72 9.06
C THR A 111 -0.74 -7.38 8.18
N LYS A 112 0.13 -6.49 8.65
CA LYS A 112 1.28 -6.00 7.91
C LYS A 112 2.55 -6.87 8.04
N MET A 113 2.58 -7.82 8.99
CA MET A 113 3.76 -8.66 9.26
C MET A 113 4.41 -9.30 8.02
N PRO A 114 3.65 -9.82 7.03
CA PRO A 114 4.26 -10.42 5.84
C PRO A 114 5.15 -9.44 5.05
N ASP A 115 4.88 -8.15 5.11
CA ASP A 115 5.63 -7.11 4.39
C ASP A 115 6.69 -6.41 5.25
N LEU A 116 6.70 -6.70 6.55
CA LEU A 116 7.64 -6.08 7.48
C LEU A 116 8.86 -6.99 7.71
N ASN A 117 9.99 -6.38 7.99
CA ASN A 117 11.21 -7.09 8.37
C ASN A 117 11.38 -7.18 9.90
N ALA A 118 10.30 -6.95 10.65
CA ALA A 118 10.31 -7.04 12.10
C ALA A 118 10.44 -8.49 12.57
N LEU A 119 11.28 -8.71 13.55
CA LEU A 119 11.52 -10.05 14.10
C LEU A 119 10.44 -10.49 15.07
N SER A 120 9.70 -9.55 15.66
CA SER A 120 8.65 -9.83 16.62
C SER A 120 7.44 -8.93 16.39
N LEU A 121 6.29 -9.32 16.93
CA LEU A 121 5.07 -8.50 16.88
C LEU A 121 5.29 -7.16 17.58
N GLU A 122 6.02 -7.14 18.70
CA GLU A 122 6.32 -5.92 19.45
C GLU A 122 7.10 -4.91 18.59
N SER A 123 8.10 -5.38 17.85
CA SER A 123 8.85 -4.54 16.91
C SER A 123 7.96 -4.00 15.80
N ALA A 124 7.06 -4.81 15.26
CA ALA A 124 6.08 -4.39 14.26
C ALA A 124 5.13 -3.33 14.82
N VAL A 125 4.67 -3.49 16.06
CA VAL A 125 3.82 -2.50 16.74
C VAL A 125 4.54 -1.16 16.84
N ARG A 126 5.81 -1.14 17.17
CA ARG A 126 6.60 0.11 17.23
C ARG A 126 6.70 0.81 15.88
N ILE A 127 6.84 0.05 14.81
CA ILE A 127 6.85 0.60 13.44
C ILE A 127 5.52 1.30 13.14
N ILE A 128 4.41 0.66 13.45
CA ILE A 128 3.08 1.23 13.23
C ILE A 128 2.82 2.44 14.13
N GLU A 129 3.26 2.39 15.38
CA GLU A 129 3.16 3.54 16.30
C GLU A 129 3.93 4.76 15.78
N GLY A 130 5.10 4.55 15.19
CA GLY A 130 5.87 5.62 14.56
C GLY A 130 5.12 6.25 13.39
N THR A 131 4.47 5.45 12.56
CA THR A 131 3.62 5.93 11.46
C THR A 131 2.43 6.72 12.00
N ALA A 132 1.77 6.23 13.03
CA ALA A 132 0.64 6.93 13.68
C ALA A 132 1.07 8.30 14.22
N ARG A 133 2.23 8.37 14.84
CA ARG A 133 2.77 9.64 15.34
C ARG A 133 2.95 10.66 14.23
N THR A 134 3.47 10.24 13.08
CA THR A 134 3.67 11.13 11.92
C THR A 134 2.36 11.56 11.27
N MET A 135 1.27 10.87 11.54
CA MET A 135 -0.06 11.21 11.05
C MET A 135 -0.86 12.07 12.02
N GLY A 136 -0.33 12.33 13.21
CA GLY A 136 -1.07 13.05 14.25
C GLY A 136 -2.10 12.19 14.98
N ILE A 137 -1.87 10.88 15.04
CA ILE A 137 -2.71 9.93 15.76
C ILE A 137 -2.00 9.50 17.02
N GLU A 138 -2.67 9.64 18.17
CA GLU A 138 -2.15 9.20 19.45
C GLU A 138 -2.47 7.73 19.70
N VAL A 139 -1.49 6.99 20.21
CA VAL A 139 -1.68 5.61 20.65
C VAL A 139 -1.94 5.61 22.15
N VAL A 140 -3.08 5.08 22.55
CA VAL A 140 -3.52 5.06 23.96
C VAL A 140 -3.60 3.65 24.53
#